data_df4497205f76de2c907c21544cb32e19
#
_entry.id   df4497205f76de2c907c21544cb32e19
#
_cell.length_a   1.000
_cell.length_b   1.000
_cell.length_c   1.000
_cell.angle_alpha   90.00
_cell.angle_beta   90.00
_cell.angle_gamma   90.00
#
_symmetry.space_group_name_H-M   'P 1'
#
loop_
_entity.id
_entity.type
_entity.pdbx_description
1 polymer ?
#
loop_
_entity_poly.entity_id
_entity_poly.type
_entity_poly.pdbx_seq_one_letter_code
_entity_poly.pdbx_strand_id
1 'polypeptide(L)'
;MIRDFVHLIQNKLRHYAVFPSLHSLSRSSAFQTALFLLGVLAFARACIFLAPPSVTALASASVNGTFMPICRVETDQKKVALTFNCTYSAQDLHQLLEILKEKNVHATFFVSDTWAKNYPKLLCTIHNAGHDIGGLWTTQASLSIRELTLTLENLTQRIDRLTDSETTLFRFEDGNYDNSAIRLIQESGGYPVQWNINSMDWKDYGAQDILHRILNSRQLQNGSI
;
A
#
# COMPACT_ATOMS: atom_id res chain seq x y z
N MET A 1 -28.12 29.84 10.92
CA MET A 1 -27.32 29.84 9.64
C MET A 1 -28.01 29.04 8.51
N ILE A 2 -28.30 27.73 8.63
CA ILE A 2 -29.00 26.96 7.56
C ILE A 2 -30.47 27.39 7.39
N ARG A 3 -31.21 27.67 8.49
CA ARG A 3 -32.58 28.17 8.42
C ARG A 3 -32.70 29.54 7.77
N ASP A 4 -31.74 30.41 8.00
CA ASP A 4 -31.77 31.79 7.46
C ASP A 4 -31.43 31.79 5.96
N PHE A 5 -30.59 30.86 5.50
CA PHE A 5 -30.29 30.66 4.09
C PHE A 5 -31.49 30.15 3.29
N VAL A 6 -32.27 29.23 3.87
CA VAL A 6 -33.52 28.71 3.25
C VAL A 6 -34.57 29.81 3.15
N HIS A 7 -34.73 30.67 4.17
CA HIS A 7 -35.66 31.80 4.11
C HIS A 7 -35.27 32.86 3.08
N LEU A 8 -33.96 33.09 2.88
CA LEU A 8 -33.45 34.05 1.88
C LEU A 8 -33.73 33.59 0.43
N ILE A 9 -33.61 32.28 0.19
CA ILE A 9 -33.93 31.67 -1.12
C ILE A 9 -35.44 31.69 -1.38
N GLN A 10 -36.26 31.40 -0.37
CA GLN A 10 -37.71 31.41 -0.50
C GLN A 10 -38.26 32.83 -0.80
N ASN A 11 -37.67 33.89 -0.24
CA ASN A 11 -38.10 35.27 -0.51
C ASN A 11 -37.67 35.77 -1.90
N LYS A 12 -36.53 35.34 -2.43
CA LYS A 12 -36.06 35.69 -3.78
C LYS A 12 -36.85 35.01 -4.89
N LEU A 13 -37.42 33.83 -4.63
CA LEU A 13 -38.20 33.06 -5.62
C LEU A 13 -39.66 33.49 -5.71
N ARG A 14 -40.17 34.32 -4.78
CA ARG A 14 -41.56 34.84 -4.80
C ARG A 14 -41.84 35.85 -5.93
N HIS A 15 -40.82 36.37 -6.60
CA HIS A 15 -40.97 37.36 -7.68
C HIS A 15 -41.04 36.78 -9.10
N TYR A 16 -40.91 35.47 -9.26
CA TYR A 16 -41.11 34.82 -10.55
C TYR A 16 -42.38 33.96 -10.47
N ALA A 17 -43.49 34.61 -10.82
CA ALA A 17 -44.80 33.96 -10.97
C ALA A 17 -44.77 33.08 -12.23
N VAL A 18 -44.38 31.83 -12.11
CA VAL A 18 -44.79 30.65 -12.90
C VAL A 18 -44.00 29.41 -12.43
N PHE A 19 -44.13 29.04 -11.17
CA PHE A 19 -43.73 27.70 -10.76
C PHE A 19 -44.85 27.07 -9.92
N PRO A 20 -45.27 25.85 -10.25
CA PRO A 20 -46.18 25.12 -9.36
C PRO A 20 -45.52 24.97 -7.99
N SER A 21 -46.32 25.15 -6.94
CA SER A 21 -45.84 25.14 -5.56
C SER A 21 -44.95 23.89 -5.31
N LEU A 22 -43.75 24.09 -4.74
CA LEU A 22 -42.82 23.03 -4.38
C LEU A 22 -43.48 21.85 -3.61
N HIS A 23 -44.61 22.10 -2.98
CA HIS A 23 -45.41 21.10 -2.29
C HIS A 23 -46.16 20.12 -3.20
N SER A 24 -46.48 20.52 -4.45
CA SER A 24 -47.13 19.62 -5.42
C SER A 24 -46.13 18.73 -6.15
N LEU A 25 -44.88 19.21 -6.32
CA LEU A 25 -43.80 18.45 -6.93
C LEU A 25 -43.25 17.35 -6.00
N SER A 26 -43.27 17.57 -4.68
CA SER A 26 -42.78 16.57 -3.71
C SER A 26 -43.68 15.33 -3.59
N ARG A 27 -44.91 15.40 -4.09
CA ARG A 27 -45.90 14.29 -4.10
C ARG A 27 -45.90 13.48 -5.40
N SER A 28 -45.26 13.94 -6.46
CA SER A 28 -45.21 13.15 -7.69
C SER A 28 -44.20 12.01 -7.54
N SER A 29 -44.60 10.79 -7.86
CA SER A 29 -43.74 9.62 -7.83
C SER A 29 -42.47 9.80 -8.71
N ALA A 30 -42.62 10.54 -9.82
CA ALA A 30 -41.54 10.88 -10.73
C ALA A 30 -40.50 11.81 -10.09
N PHE A 31 -40.88 12.75 -9.25
CA PHE A 31 -39.93 13.62 -8.53
C PHE A 31 -39.20 12.87 -7.44
N GLN A 32 -39.88 11.98 -6.72
CA GLN A 32 -39.25 11.14 -5.70
C GLN A 32 -38.25 10.15 -6.31
N THR A 33 -38.57 9.54 -7.46
CA THR A 33 -37.66 8.67 -8.17
C THR A 33 -36.47 9.42 -8.75
N ALA A 34 -36.63 10.62 -9.26
CA ALA A 34 -35.52 11.46 -9.74
C ALA A 34 -34.60 11.87 -8.58
N LEU A 35 -35.14 12.24 -7.42
CA LEU A 35 -34.35 12.57 -6.25
C LEU A 35 -33.60 11.37 -5.69
N PHE A 36 -34.22 10.18 -5.70
CA PHE A 36 -33.56 8.92 -5.32
C PHE A 36 -32.40 8.57 -6.27
N LEU A 37 -32.62 8.68 -7.59
CA LEU A 37 -31.58 8.43 -8.59
C LEU A 37 -30.41 9.42 -8.47
N LEU A 38 -30.70 10.70 -8.20
CA LEU A 38 -29.65 11.71 -7.94
C LEU A 38 -28.86 11.38 -6.65
N GLY A 39 -29.55 10.91 -5.61
CA GLY A 39 -28.90 10.45 -4.38
C GLY A 39 -27.99 9.24 -4.59
N VAL A 40 -28.46 8.25 -5.36
CA VAL A 40 -27.67 7.07 -5.72
C VAL A 40 -26.45 7.45 -6.57
N LEU A 41 -26.60 8.37 -7.53
CA LEU A 41 -25.49 8.87 -8.36
C LEU A 41 -24.47 9.66 -7.53
N ALA A 42 -24.94 10.49 -6.61
CA ALA A 42 -24.05 11.23 -5.70
C ALA A 42 -23.32 10.30 -4.74
N PHE A 43 -23.99 9.29 -4.21
CA PHE A 43 -23.39 8.26 -3.37
C PHE A 43 -22.37 7.41 -4.14
N ALA A 44 -22.68 6.98 -5.37
CA ALA A 44 -21.76 6.24 -6.22
C ALA A 44 -20.50 7.07 -6.54
N ARG A 45 -20.65 8.38 -6.83
CA ARG A 45 -19.50 9.28 -7.02
C ARG A 45 -18.69 9.47 -5.74
N ALA A 46 -19.34 9.59 -4.59
CA ALA A 46 -18.65 9.67 -3.31
C ALA A 46 -17.86 8.38 -3.00
N CYS A 47 -18.44 7.20 -3.29
CA CYS A 47 -17.76 5.92 -3.15
C CYS A 47 -16.53 5.81 -4.09
N ILE A 48 -16.61 6.31 -5.33
CA ILE A 48 -15.47 6.33 -6.27
C ILE A 48 -14.39 7.32 -5.79
N PHE A 49 -14.77 8.43 -5.16
CA PHE A 49 -13.83 9.45 -4.68
C PHE A 49 -13.19 9.09 -3.34
N LEU A 50 -13.89 8.32 -2.50
CA LEU A 50 -13.43 7.83 -1.19
C LEU A 50 -12.80 6.42 -1.28
N ALA A 51 -13.00 5.71 -2.39
CA ALA A 51 -12.28 4.47 -2.60
C ALA A 51 -10.79 4.78 -2.70
N PRO A 52 -9.95 4.13 -1.89
CA PRO A 52 -8.50 4.22 -2.11
C PRO A 52 -8.25 3.81 -3.56
N PRO A 53 -7.29 4.43 -4.27
CA PRO A 53 -6.96 4.01 -5.62
C PRO A 53 -6.75 2.50 -5.57
N SER A 54 -7.61 1.76 -6.24
CA SER A 54 -7.42 0.31 -6.40
C SER A 54 -6.09 0.15 -7.11
N VAL A 55 -5.06 -0.14 -6.33
CA VAL A 55 -3.84 -0.69 -6.88
C VAL A 55 -4.28 -2.03 -7.44
N THR A 56 -4.51 -2.09 -8.74
CA THR A 56 -4.53 -3.35 -9.44
C THR A 56 -3.10 -3.87 -9.34
N ALA A 57 -2.81 -4.50 -8.19
CA ALA A 57 -1.65 -5.33 -8.09
C ALA A 57 -1.82 -6.35 -9.22
N LEU A 58 -0.98 -6.24 -10.24
CA LEU A 58 -0.84 -7.31 -11.21
C LEU A 58 -0.48 -8.54 -10.38
N ALA A 59 -1.48 -9.39 -10.16
CA ALA A 59 -1.26 -10.70 -9.59
C ALA A 59 -0.08 -11.29 -10.34
N SER A 60 0.91 -11.80 -9.62
CA SER A 60 2.14 -12.35 -10.15
C SER A 60 1.84 -13.14 -11.42
N ALA A 61 2.23 -12.58 -12.57
CA ALA A 61 1.90 -13.17 -13.85
C ALA A 61 2.67 -14.49 -13.96
N SER A 62 1.95 -15.59 -14.11
CA SER A 62 2.59 -16.85 -14.48
C SER A 62 2.97 -16.77 -15.97
N VAL A 63 4.23 -16.59 -16.25
CA VAL A 63 4.78 -16.70 -17.60
C VAL A 63 5.32 -18.12 -17.74
N ASN A 64 4.73 -18.92 -18.60
CA ASN A 64 5.12 -20.31 -18.86
C ASN A 64 5.13 -21.23 -17.61
N GLY A 65 4.20 -21.03 -16.67
CA GLY A 65 4.16 -21.83 -15.44
C GLY A 65 5.19 -21.44 -14.36
N THR A 66 5.97 -20.39 -14.60
CA THR A 66 6.88 -19.81 -13.62
C THR A 66 6.20 -18.65 -12.91
N PHE A 67 6.12 -18.73 -11.60
CA PHE A 67 5.61 -17.62 -10.78
C PHE A 67 6.72 -16.61 -10.57
N MET A 68 6.40 -15.33 -10.65
CA MET A 68 7.34 -14.24 -10.44
C MET A 68 6.86 -13.27 -9.39
N PRO A 69 7.74 -12.77 -8.52
CA PRO A 69 7.40 -11.70 -7.60
C PRO A 69 7.21 -10.37 -8.34
N ILE A 70 6.54 -9.44 -7.70
CA ILE A 70 6.36 -8.08 -8.18
C ILE A 70 7.69 -7.35 -8.03
N CYS A 71 8.36 -7.04 -9.14
CA CYS A 71 9.62 -6.29 -9.13
C CYS A 71 9.43 -4.81 -9.48
N ARG A 72 8.28 -4.46 -10.04
CA ARG A 72 7.90 -3.12 -10.47
C ARG A 72 6.38 -3.03 -10.57
N VAL A 73 5.82 -1.86 -10.30
CA VAL A 73 4.40 -1.58 -10.50
C VAL A 73 4.21 -0.83 -11.82
N GLU A 74 3.26 -1.25 -12.64
CA GLU A 74 2.93 -0.51 -13.85
C GLU A 74 2.07 0.71 -13.50
N THR A 75 2.57 1.90 -13.80
CA THR A 75 1.89 3.16 -13.49
C THR A 75 2.40 4.30 -14.37
N ASP A 76 1.52 5.23 -14.73
CA ASP A 76 1.85 6.48 -15.43
C ASP A 76 2.28 7.60 -14.45
N GLN A 77 2.10 7.37 -13.14
CA GLN A 77 2.49 8.34 -12.12
C GLN A 77 4.01 8.34 -11.95
N LYS A 78 4.62 9.51 -11.87
CA LYS A 78 6.05 9.67 -11.57
C LYS A 78 6.34 9.36 -10.10
N LYS A 79 6.28 8.07 -9.76
CA LYS A 79 6.49 7.54 -8.40
C LYS A 79 7.40 6.33 -8.44
N VAL A 80 8.14 6.13 -7.37
CA VAL A 80 8.92 4.93 -7.08
C VAL A 80 8.61 4.49 -5.65
N ALA A 81 8.79 3.21 -5.36
CA ALA A 81 8.68 2.69 -4.00
C ALA A 81 10.08 2.59 -3.38
N LEU A 82 10.28 3.32 -2.29
CA LEU A 82 11.49 3.19 -1.48
C LEU A 82 11.28 2.07 -0.46
N THR A 83 12.19 1.10 -0.46
CA THR A 83 12.05 -0.09 0.40
C THR A 83 13.35 -0.43 1.11
N PHE A 84 13.24 -0.90 2.35
CA PHE A 84 14.38 -1.27 3.21
C PHE A 84 14.23 -2.70 3.71
N ASN A 85 15.33 -3.44 3.74
CA ASN A 85 15.39 -4.76 4.36
C ASN A 85 16.00 -4.64 5.77
N CYS A 86 15.26 -5.04 6.79
CA CYS A 86 15.71 -5.06 8.18
C CYS A 86 16.08 -6.48 8.59
N THR A 87 17.38 -6.80 8.49
CA THR A 87 17.89 -8.15 8.73
C THR A 87 18.67 -8.26 10.04
N TYR A 88 19.68 -7.41 10.25
CA TYR A 88 20.64 -7.56 11.35
C TYR A 88 20.65 -6.40 12.34
N SER A 89 20.93 -5.20 11.87
CA SER A 89 21.12 -4.00 12.70
C SER A 89 19.91 -3.07 12.68
N ALA A 90 19.80 -2.26 13.72
CA ALA A 90 18.81 -1.19 13.81
C ALA A 90 19.46 0.16 14.19
N GLN A 91 20.81 0.26 14.09
CA GLN A 91 21.56 1.41 14.61
C GLN A 91 21.16 2.71 13.93
N ASP A 92 21.00 2.70 12.62
CA ASP A 92 20.73 3.91 11.82
C ASP A 92 19.23 4.18 11.63
N LEU A 93 18.38 3.30 12.17
CA LEU A 93 16.95 3.36 11.91
C LEU A 93 16.30 4.66 12.40
N HIS A 94 16.68 5.15 13.59
CA HIS A 94 16.14 6.42 14.11
C HIS A 94 16.47 7.59 13.20
N GLN A 95 17.73 7.68 12.74
CA GLN A 95 18.15 8.74 11.83
C GLN A 95 17.45 8.62 10.48
N LEU A 96 17.28 7.40 9.97
CA LEU A 96 16.53 7.14 8.74
C LEU A 96 15.07 7.61 8.85
N LEU A 97 14.38 7.28 9.94
CA LEU A 97 13.00 7.70 10.17
C LEU A 97 12.86 9.23 10.29
N GLU A 98 13.83 9.90 10.93
CA GLU A 98 13.87 11.37 10.98
C GLU A 98 14.00 11.98 9.57
N ILE A 99 14.88 11.45 8.73
CA ILE A 99 15.07 11.91 7.34
C ILE A 99 13.80 11.69 6.53
N LEU A 100 13.18 10.50 6.61
CA LEU A 100 11.94 10.19 5.90
C LEU A 100 10.82 11.14 6.31
N LYS A 101 10.71 11.43 7.62
CA LYS A 101 9.73 12.38 8.16
C LYS A 101 10.01 13.80 7.66
N GLU A 102 11.26 14.27 7.73
CA GLU A 102 11.66 15.61 7.23
C GLU A 102 11.32 15.78 5.75
N LYS A 103 11.55 14.75 4.94
CA LYS A 103 11.29 14.76 3.50
C LYS A 103 9.83 14.42 3.15
N ASN A 104 8.99 14.12 4.13
CA ASN A 104 7.61 13.66 3.95
C ASN A 104 7.51 12.46 2.98
N VAL A 105 8.38 11.47 3.18
CA VAL A 105 8.48 10.26 2.36
C VAL A 105 7.98 9.07 3.16
N HIS A 106 7.04 8.33 2.61
CA HIS A 106 6.63 7.02 3.12
C HIS A 106 7.45 5.92 2.41
N ALA A 107 7.80 4.89 3.16
CA ALA A 107 8.61 3.78 2.67
C ALA A 107 8.02 2.45 3.18
N THR A 108 8.46 1.34 2.58
CA THR A 108 8.12 -0.01 3.05
C THR A 108 9.34 -0.66 3.69
N PHE A 109 9.17 -1.17 4.90
CA PHE A 109 10.22 -1.89 5.64
C PHE A 109 9.90 -3.38 5.67
N PHE A 110 10.74 -4.18 5.02
CA PHE A 110 10.65 -5.63 5.08
C PHE A 110 11.48 -6.13 6.26
N VAL A 111 10.84 -6.75 7.25
CA VAL A 111 11.47 -7.16 8.51
C VAL A 111 11.52 -8.68 8.62
N SER A 112 12.67 -9.23 9.03
CA SER A 112 12.80 -10.66 9.31
C SER A 112 12.18 -11.03 10.67
N ASP A 113 11.83 -12.31 10.86
CA ASP A 113 11.29 -12.80 12.15
C ASP A 113 12.26 -12.53 13.29
N THR A 114 13.54 -12.77 13.06
CA THR A 114 14.59 -12.51 14.06
C THR A 114 14.70 -11.03 14.40
N TRP A 115 14.65 -10.16 13.38
CA TRP A 115 14.71 -8.72 13.61
C TRP A 115 13.47 -8.21 14.37
N ALA A 116 12.28 -8.63 13.98
CA ALA A 116 11.03 -8.28 14.65
C ALA A 116 10.99 -8.76 16.11
N LYS A 117 11.61 -9.92 16.40
CA LYS A 117 11.76 -10.44 17.75
C LYS A 117 12.75 -9.62 18.59
N ASN A 118 13.87 -9.20 18.00
CA ASN A 118 14.91 -8.47 18.70
C ASN A 118 14.56 -6.98 18.91
N TYR A 119 13.81 -6.39 17.99
CA TYR A 119 13.48 -4.96 17.96
C TYR A 119 11.97 -4.66 17.88
N PRO A 120 11.13 -5.26 18.75
CA PRO A 120 9.67 -5.12 18.63
C PRO A 120 9.21 -3.66 18.80
N LYS A 121 9.86 -2.89 19.66
CA LYS A 121 9.53 -1.46 19.86
C LYS A 121 9.86 -0.62 18.62
N LEU A 122 10.95 -0.92 17.94
CA LEU A 122 11.33 -0.21 16.71
C LEU A 122 10.39 -0.54 15.56
N LEU A 123 9.94 -1.79 15.45
CA LEU A 123 8.92 -2.18 14.49
C LEU A 123 7.64 -1.36 14.69
N CYS A 124 7.14 -1.26 15.93
CA CYS A 124 6.00 -0.39 16.25
C CYS A 124 6.29 1.08 15.93
N THR A 125 7.52 1.57 16.13
CA THR A 125 7.89 2.94 15.78
C THR A 125 7.81 3.19 14.28
N ILE A 126 8.30 2.28 13.46
CA ILE A 126 8.20 2.35 11.98
C ILE A 126 6.72 2.42 11.57
N HIS A 127 5.90 1.50 12.08
CA HIS A 127 4.47 1.44 11.77
C HIS A 127 3.74 2.72 12.19
N ASN A 128 3.96 3.18 13.44
CA ASN A 128 3.33 4.40 13.97
C ASN A 128 3.78 5.68 13.26
N ALA A 129 4.93 5.66 12.60
CA ALA A 129 5.39 6.75 11.73
C ALA A 129 4.70 6.74 10.35
N GLY A 130 3.79 5.79 10.09
CA GLY A 130 3.00 5.69 8.87
C GLY A 130 3.72 4.98 7.72
N HIS A 131 4.77 4.22 8.01
CA HIS A 131 5.45 3.39 7.01
C HIS A 131 4.80 2.01 6.92
N ASP A 132 4.86 1.41 5.74
CA ASP A 132 4.39 0.04 5.53
C ASP A 132 5.38 -0.97 6.11
N ILE A 133 4.85 -2.07 6.68
CA ILE A 133 5.64 -3.20 7.14
C ILE A 133 5.34 -4.41 6.26
N GLY A 134 6.38 -5.06 5.76
CA GLY A 134 6.30 -6.33 5.08
C GLY A 134 7.17 -7.40 5.75
N GLY A 135 6.89 -8.66 5.46
CA GLY A 135 7.71 -9.78 5.93
C GLY A 135 8.94 -9.99 5.04
N LEU A 136 10.12 -10.00 5.64
CA LEU A 136 11.35 -10.44 4.99
C LEU A 136 11.55 -11.92 5.31
N TRP A 137 11.32 -12.76 4.31
CA TRP A 137 11.28 -14.21 4.50
C TRP A 137 12.49 -14.88 3.90
N THR A 138 13.21 -15.63 4.74
CA THR A 138 14.36 -16.43 4.32
C THR A 138 13.87 -17.81 3.92
N THR A 139 14.10 -18.19 2.66
CA THR A 139 13.82 -19.55 2.17
C THR A 139 15.11 -20.35 2.13
N GLN A 140 15.07 -21.58 2.63
CA GLN A 140 16.19 -22.51 2.55
C GLN A 140 15.76 -23.71 1.72
N ALA A 141 16.54 -24.03 0.71
CA ALA A 141 16.23 -25.15 -0.20
C ALA A 141 16.14 -26.53 0.48
N SER A 142 16.66 -26.61 1.71
CA SER A 142 16.60 -27.84 2.52
C SER A 142 15.29 -28.01 3.32
N LEU A 143 14.45 -26.98 3.39
CA LEU A 143 13.21 -27.01 4.16
C LEU A 143 12.09 -27.70 3.36
N SER A 144 11.33 -28.54 4.04
CA SER A 144 10.06 -29.07 3.51
C SER A 144 9.02 -27.95 3.37
N ILE A 145 7.99 -28.17 2.55
CA ILE A 145 6.87 -27.22 2.39
C ILE A 145 6.22 -26.93 3.74
N ARG A 146 6.06 -27.93 4.60
CA ARG A 146 5.50 -27.73 5.94
C ARG A 146 6.34 -26.77 6.79
N GLU A 147 7.65 -26.92 6.76
CA GLU A 147 8.57 -26.03 7.51
C GLU A 147 8.54 -24.62 6.93
N LEU A 148 8.52 -24.49 5.60
CA LEU A 148 8.36 -23.19 4.93
C LEU A 148 7.05 -22.53 5.34
N THR A 149 5.93 -23.24 5.35
CA THR A 149 4.63 -22.72 5.81
C THR A 149 4.71 -22.22 7.25
N LEU A 150 5.27 -23.02 8.16
CA LEU A 150 5.42 -22.64 9.57
C LEU A 150 6.30 -21.39 9.76
N THR A 151 7.38 -21.24 8.98
CA THR A 151 8.22 -20.05 9.07
C THR A 151 7.49 -18.79 8.56
N LEU A 152 6.71 -18.92 7.49
CA LEU A 152 5.88 -17.83 6.97
C LEU A 152 4.80 -17.42 7.97
N GLU A 153 4.06 -18.38 8.51
CA GLU A 153 3.03 -18.15 9.53
C GLU A 153 3.59 -17.47 10.78
N ASN A 154 4.73 -17.93 11.29
CA ASN A 154 5.37 -17.34 12.46
C ASN A 154 5.77 -15.88 12.22
N LEU A 155 6.36 -15.58 11.07
CA LEU A 155 6.73 -14.22 10.66
C LEU A 155 5.49 -13.32 10.58
N THR A 156 4.46 -13.75 9.86
CA THR A 156 3.19 -13.02 9.68
C THR A 156 2.55 -12.73 11.03
N GLN A 157 2.32 -13.76 11.85
CA GLN A 157 1.69 -13.58 13.16
C GLN A 157 2.48 -12.65 14.10
N ARG A 158 3.81 -12.63 13.99
CA ARG A 158 4.62 -11.74 14.80
C ARG A 158 4.44 -10.29 14.39
N ILE A 159 4.49 -10.01 13.10
CA ILE A 159 4.30 -8.64 12.58
C ILE A 159 2.89 -8.17 12.91
N ASP A 160 1.86 -8.97 12.58
CA ASP A 160 0.46 -8.62 12.80
C ASP A 160 0.16 -8.29 14.27
N ARG A 161 0.71 -9.07 15.21
CA ARG A 161 0.55 -8.79 16.64
C ARG A 161 1.21 -7.49 17.10
N LEU A 162 2.31 -7.09 16.46
CA LEU A 162 3.07 -5.90 16.83
C LEU A 162 2.51 -4.63 16.19
N THR A 163 1.86 -4.76 15.03
CA THR A 163 1.32 -3.63 14.26
C THR A 163 -0.19 -3.48 14.36
N ASP A 164 -0.88 -4.50 14.90
CA ASP A 164 -2.35 -4.60 14.88
C ASP A 164 -2.92 -4.46 13.46
N SER A 165 -2.19 -4.95 12.48
CA SER A 165 -2.57 -4.90 11.06
C SER A 165 -2.11 -6.14 10.32
N GLU A 166 -2.81 -6.50 9.24
CA GLU A 166 -2.53 -7.68 8.42
C GLU A 166 -1.31 -7.46 7.54
N THR A 167 -0.34 -8.39 7.62
CA THR A 167 0.86 -8.38 6.76
C THR A 167 0.55 -9.01 5.42
N THR A 168 0.55 -8.22 4.37
CA THR A 168 0.26 -8.68 3.00
C THR A 168 1.46 -8.66 2.06
N LEU A 169 2.52 -7.94 2.38
CA LEU A 169 3.72 -7.82 1.55
C LEU A 169 4.83 -8.72 2.06
N PHE A 170 5.41 -9.51 1.18
CA PHE A 170 6.51 -10.43 1.53
C PHE A 170 7.66 -10.29 0.54
N ARG A 171 8.90 -10.40 1.05
CA ARG A 171 10.12 -10.31 0.24
C ARG A 171 11.05 -11.46 0.60
N PHE A 172 11.69 -12.04 -0.41
CA PHE A 172 12.74 -13.04 -0.20
C PHE A 172 14.06 -12.32 0.10
N GLU A 173 14.69 -12.67 1.22
CA GLU A 173 15.85 -11.93 1.76
C GLU A 173 16.99 -11.79 0.75
N ASP A 174 17.39 -12.90 0.13
CA ASP A 174 18.50 -12.93 -0.81
C ASP A 174 18.08 -12.69 -2.27
N GLY A 175 16.81 -12.40 -2.51
CA GLY A 175 16.27 -12.36 -3.86
C GLY A 175 16.07 -13.73 -4.50
N ASN A 176 16.45 -14.81 -3.82
CA ASN A 176 16.30 -16.18 -4.29
C ASN A 176 14.93 -16.73 -3.86
N TYR A 177 14.22 -17.29 -4.80
CA TYR A 177 12.89 -17.88 -4.56
C TYR A 177 12.65 -19.07 -5.48
N ASP A 178 11.75 -19.94 -5.08
CA ASP A 178 11.19 -20.98 -5.92
C ASP A 178 9.67 -20.82 -6.08
N ASN A 179 9.11 -21.60 -6.99
CA ASN A 179 7.68 -21.54 -7.27
C ASN A 179 6.82 -21.94 -6.05
N SER A 180 7.33 -22.81 -5.18
CA SER A 180 6.62 -23.26 -3.98
C SER A 180 6.52 -22.14 -2.96
N ALA A 181 7.61 -21.40 -2.76
CA ALA A 181 7.65 -20.24 -1.86
C ALA A 181 6.71 -19.12 -2.33
N ILE A 182 6.73 -18.78 -3.61
CA ILE A 182 5.80 -17.78 -4.17
C ILE A 182 4.35 -18.22 -3.96
N ARG A 183 4.04 -19.49 -4.24
CA ARG A 183 2.70 -20.04 -4.09
C ARG A 183 2.22 -19.98 -2.64
N LEU A 184 3.06 -20.31 -1.67
CA LEU A 184 2.72 -20.22 -0.25
C LEU A 184 2.32 -18.79 0.15
N ILE A 185 3.08 -17.77 -0.30
CA ILE A 185 2.70 -16.38 -0.05
C ILE A 185 1.34 -16.05 -0.68
N GLN A 186 1.10 -16.46 -1.92
CA GLN A 186 -0.16 -16.18 -2.63
C GLN A 186 -1.35 -16.91 -2.00
N GLU A 187 -1.18 -18.16 -1.58
CA GLU A 187 -2.20 -18.95 -0.90
C GLU A 187 -2.54 -18.37 0.49
N SER A 188 -1.60 -17.68 1.14
CA SER A 188 -1.87 -16.91 2.36
C SER A 188 -2.52 -15.53 2.12
N GLY A 189 -2.84 -15.18 0.87
CA GLY A 189 -3.40 -13.87 0.51
C GLY A 189 -2.36 -12.76 0.37
N GLY A 190 -1.06 -13.10 0.44
CA GLY A 190 0.04 -12.15 0.36
C GLY A 190 0.55 -11.91 -1.06
N TYR A 191 1.39 -10.89 -1.19
CA TYR A 191 2.04 -10.48 -2.43
C TYR A 191 3.56 -10.61 -2.30
N PRO A 192 4.21 -11.46 -3.10
CA PRO A 192 5.67 -11.54 -3.15
C PRO A 192 6.21 -10.32 -3.91
N VAL A 193 7.03 -9.51 -3.22
CA VAL A 193 7.58 -8.25 -3.74
C VAL A 193 9.11 -8.32 -3.70
N GLN A 194 9.74 -8.08 -4.84
CA GLN A 194 11.19 -7.91 -4.96
C GLN A 194 11.52 -6.48 -5.38
N TRP A 195 12.59 -6.28 -6.10
CA TRP A 195 13.03 -4.99 -6.61
C TRP A 195 13.51 -5.13 -8.05
N ASN A 196 13.46 -4.05 -8.79
CA ASN A 196 14.15 -3.94 -10.08
C ASN A 196 15.44 -3.11 -9.97
N ILE A 197 15.63 -2.36 -8.87
CA ILE A 197 16.86 -1.59 -8.64
C ILE A 197 17.42 -1.96 -7.27
N ASN A 198 18.65 -2.45 -7.25
CA ASN A 198 19.36 -2.79 -6.02
C ASN A 198 20.45 -1.74 -5.73
N SER A 199 20.38 -1.10 -4.57
CA SER A 199 21.35 -0.12 -4.09
C SER A 199 22.74 -0.74 -3.88
N MET A 200 22.79 -2.02 -3.50
CA MET A 200 23.99 -2.72 -3.06
C MET A 200 24.72 -2.05 -1.90
N ASP A 201 23.98 -1.35 -1.04
CA ASP A 201 24.49 -0.65 0.14
C ASP A 201 25.21 -1.57 1.14
N TRP A 202 24.84 -2.85 1.17
CA TRP A 202 25.51 -3.89 1.96
C TRP A 202 26.95 -4.21 1.53
N LYS A 203 27.43 -3.66 0.39
CA LYS A 203 28.79 -3.88 -0.14
C LYS A 203 29.80 -2.82 0.27
N ASP A 204 29.49 -2.00 1.25
CA ASP A 204 30.37 -0.93 1.74
C ASP A 204 30.84 0.04 0.64
N TYR A 205 29.99 0.30 -0.33
CA TYR A 205 30.19 1.37 -1.30
C TYR A 205 29.91 2.72 -0.64
N GLY A 206 30.65 3.77 -1.01
CA GLY A 206 30.35 5.11 -0.54
C GLY A 206 28.98 5.61 -0.98
N ALA A 207 28.40 6.53 -0.23
CA ALA A 207 27.07 7.09 -0.50
C ALA A 207 26.90 7.61 -1.95
N GLN A 208 27.96 8.19 -2.52
CA GLN A 208 27.96 8.70 -3.90
C GLN A 208 27.82 7.56 -4.92
N ASP A 209 28.50 6.43 -4.70
CA ASP A 209 28.41 5.29 -5.61
C ASP A 209 27.02 4.64 -5.55
N ILE A 210 26.42 4.56 -4.35
CA ILE A 210 25.06 4.10 -4.16
C ILE A 210 24.07 4.99 -4.91
N LEU A 211 24.14 6.31 -4.73
CA LEU A 211 23.32 7.28 -5.43
C LEU A 211 23.49 7.17 -6.96
N HIS A 212 24.74 7.12 -7.43
CA HIS A 212 25.03 6.98 -8.85
C HIS A 212 24.42 5.71 -9.43
N ARG A 213 24.52 4.58 -8.72
CA ARG A 213 23.95 3.29 -9.12
C ARG A 213 22.43 3.36 -9.27
N ILE A 214 21.74 4.00 -8.32
CA ILE A 214 20.27 4.12 -8.34
C ILE A 214 19.84 5.11 -9.42
N LEU A 215 20.36 6.34 -9.39
CA LEU A 215 19.88 7.43 -10.22
C LEU A 215 20.22 7.27 -11.71
N ASN A 216 21.32 6.58 -12.03
CA ASN A 216 21.73 6.30 -13.41
C ASN A 216 21.36 4.89 -13.88
N SER A 217 20.57 4.17 -13.11
CA SER A 217 20.05 2.88 -13.54
C SER A 217 19.14 3.05 -14.76
N ARG A 218 19.38 2.28 -15.82
CA ARG A 218 18.49 2.21 -16.99
C ARG A 218 17.11 1.63 -16.65
N GLN A 219 16.98 1.00 -15.49
CA GLN A 219 15.73 0.41 -15.01
C GLN A 219 14.91 1.39 -14.19
N LEU A 220 15.45 2.59 -13.86
CA LEU A 220 14.73 3.60 -13.10
C LEU A 220 13.62 4.22 -13.96
N GLN A 221 12.40 3.95 -13.59
CA GLN A 221 11.22 4.42 -14.29
C GLN A 221 10.03 4.50 -13.33
N ASN A 222 8.90 4.96 -13.81
CA ASN A 222 7.68 4.99 -13.01
C ASN A 222 7.37 3.59 -12.48
N GLY A 223 7.03 3.52 -11.18
CA GLY A 223 6.71 2.28 -10.49
C GLY A 223 7.91 1.39 -10.13
N SER A 224 9.15 1.85 -10.27
CA SER A 224 10.34 1.12 -9.79
C SER A 224 10.28 0.89 -8.28
N ILE A 225 10.82 -0.26 -7.85
CA ILE A 225 10.97 -0.69 -6.47
C ILE A 225 12.46 -0.88 -6.19
#